data_7dff03543fdbf004419205b5c4f2d54d
#
_entry.id   7dff03543fdbf004419205b5c4f2d54d
#
_cell.length_a   1.000
_cell.length_b   1.000
_cell.length_c   1.000
_cell.angle_alpha   90.00
_cell.angle_beta   90.00
_cell.angle_gamma   90.00
#
_symmetry.space_group_name_H-M   'P 1'
#
loop_
_entity.id
_entity.type
_entity.pdbx_description
1 polymer ?
#
loop_
_entity_poly.entity_id
_entity_poly.type
_entity_poly.pdbx_seq_one_letter_code
_entity_poly.pdbx_strand_id
1 'polypeptide(L)'
;MRPTALGFIGVALFATGLGSYFAFLPQSAGAVAFWVFAGGPALVLSAFAAAWASREELLREWFTPKWGDFTRGVVGTALLFCLAWAFVHLVAPIGSKREIWLVTLYGQIGDPHLLQAHAPAIAATIAAVATAEEIVWRGAVTSFLAERVGSRTAWAWAAGLYALSYVPTAWSLRAVGPEGGWNPMLPIAALGGGLVWGGMARVFGRLPPSIVAHALFDWAVIMMFPLWGVR
;
A
#
# COMPACT_ATOMS: atom_id res chain seq x y z
N MET A 1 -3.29 -18.05 19.23
CA MET A 1 -2.74 -16.70 18.94
C MET A 1 -2.53 -15.98 20.27
N ARG A 2 -1.35 -15.46 20.51
CA ARG A 2 -1.04 -14.73 21.74
C ARG A 2 -1.91 -13.45 21.78
N PRO A 3 -2.39 -12.99 22.95
CA PRO A 3 -3.18 -11.74 23.03
C PRO A 3 -2.48 -10.54 22.39
N THR A 4 -1.15 -10.48 22.47
CA THR A 4 -0.29 -9.47 21.87
C THR A 4 -0.39 -9.43 20.33
N ALA A 5 -0.57 -10.57 19.67
CA ALA A 5 -0.68 -10.67 18.21
C ALA A 5 -2.02 -10.10 17.70
N LEU A 6 -3.14 -10.40 18.40
CA LEU A 6 -4.45 -9.77 18.09
C LEU A 6 -4.41 -8.27 18.33
N GLY A 7 -3.76 -7.84 19.42
CA GLY A 7 -3.56 -6.42 19.72
C GLY A 7 -2.79 -5.71 18.61
N PHE A 8 -1.69 -6.31 18.12
CA PHE A 8 -0.91 -5.73 17.02
C PHE A 8 -1.73 -5.59 15.74
N ILE A 9 -2.48 -6.64 15.33
CA ILE A 9 -3.35 -6.58 14.15
C ILE A 9 -4.40 -5.49 14.29
N GLY A 10 -5.05 -5.38 15.46
CA GLY A 10 -6.03 -4.33 15.73
C GLY A 10 -5.42 -2.93 15.66
N VAL A 11 -4.24 -2.73 16.24
CA VAL A 11 -3.52 -1.45 16.17
C VAL A 11 -3.09 -1.14 14.74
N ALA A 12 -2.60 -2.14 13.97
CA ALA A 12 -2.22 -1.95 12.58
C ALA A 12 -3.42 -1.51 11.72
N LEU A 13 -4.57 -2.18 11.86
CA LEU A 13 -5.81 -1.81 11.18
C LEU A 13 -6.25 -0.39 11.54
N PHE A 14 -6.29 -0.08 12.82
CA PHE A 14 -6.77 1.21 13.31
C PHE A 14 -5.83 2.34 12.92
N ALA A 15 -4.52 2.20 13.15
CA ALA A 15 -3.54 3.23 12.86
C ALA A 15 -3.42 3.52 11.36
N THR A 16 -3.37 2.47 10.51
CA THR A 16 -3.37 2.63 9.06
C THR A 16 -4.69 3.26 8.59
N GLY A 17 -5.83 2.80 9.12
CA GLY A 17 -7.14 3.34 8.77
C GLY A 17 -7.30 4.81 9.15
N LEU A 18 -6.87 5.19 10.34
CA LEU A 18 -6.91 6.58 10.81
C LEU A 18 -5.95 7.46 10.02
N GLY A 19 -4.73 6.98 9.80
CA GLY A 19 -3.71 7.69 9.00
C GLY A 19 -4.20 7.92 7.57
N SER A 20 -4.69 6.87 6.90
CA SER A 20 -5.24 6.98 5.55
C SER A 20 -6.45 7.92 5.49
N TYR A 21 -7.35 7.88 6.49
CA TYR A 21 -8.46 8.83 6.57
C TYR A 21 -7.97 10.28 6.58
N PHE A 22 -7.02 10.62 7.45
CA PHE A 22 -6.49 11.99 7.55
C PHE A 22 -5.64 12.39 6.33
N ALA A 23 -4.89 11.46 5.74
CA ALA A 23 -4.12 11.72 4.52
C ALA A 23 -5.02 12.20 3.36
N PHE A 24 -6.20 11.59 3.24
CA PHE A 24 -7.12 11.88 2.14
C PHE A 24 -8.21 12.91 2.48
N LEU A 25 -8.04 13.70 3.54
CA LEU A 25 -8.87 14.88 3.78
C LEU A 25 -8.43 16.07 2.91
N PRO A 26 -9.33 16.99 2.53
CA PRO A 26 -9.01 18.14 1.67
C PRO A 26 -7.84 18.98 2.15
N GLN A 27 -7.69 19.17 3.47
CA GLN A 27 -6.62 19.97 4.07
C GLN A 27 -5.23 19.32 3.97
N SER A 28 -5.15 18.03 3.66
CA SER A 28 -3.88 17.30 3.48
C SER A 28 -3.44 17.26 2.02
N ALA A 29 -4.30 17.68 1.08
CA ALA A 29 -4.05 17.58 -0.35
C ALA A 29 -2.77 18.31 -0.77
N GLY A 30 -1.83 17.60 -1.43
CA GLY A 30 -0.57 18.14 -1.91
C GLY A 30 0.40 18.63 -0.84
N ALA A 31 0.06 18.47 0.45
CA ALA A 31 0.87 18.93 1.56
C ALA A 31 1.77 17.83 2.13
N VAL A 32 2.80 18.22 2.90
CA VAL A 32 3.62 17.28 3.68
C VAL A 32 2.76 16.42 4.61
N ALA A 33 1.65 16.97 5.12
CA ALA A 33 0.69 16.27 5.95
C ALA A 33 0.13 14.99 5.30
N PHE A 34 -0.11 15.00 3.97
CA PHE A 34 -0.50 13.80 3.23
C PHE A 34 0.50 12.66 3.47
N TRP A 35 1.78 12.91 3.23
CA TRP A 35 2.84 11.90 3.35
C TRP A 35 3.06 11.44 4.79
N VAL A 36 2.95 12.36 5.76
CA VAL A 36 3.06 12.03 7.19
C VAL A 36 1.92 11.14 7.63
N PHE A 37 0.68 11.45 7.25
CA PHE A 37 -0.47 10.62 7.63
C PHE A 37 -0.54 9.31 6.86
N ALA A 38 -0.20 9.30 5.57
CA ALA A 38 -0.19 8.08 4.76
C ALA A 38 0.92 7.10 5.20
N GLY A 39 2.13 7.58 5.40
CA GLY A 39 3.30 6.73 5.68
C GLY A 39 3.66 6.60 7.16
N GLY A 40 3.38 7.60 7.97
CA GLY A 40 3.80 7.65 9.38
C GLY A 40 3.36 6.43 10.21
N PRO A 41 2.10 6.01 10.17
CA PRO A 41 1.65 4.81 10.87
C PRO A 41 2.43 3.55 10.47
N ALA A 42 2.69 3.36 9.17
CA ALA A 42 3.46 2.22 8.68
C ALA A 42 4.90 2.25 9.19
N LEU A 43 5.56 3.41 9.17
CA LEU A 43 6.93 3.57 9.69
C LEU A 43 7.02 3.25 11.18
N VAL A 44 6.10 3.75 11.99
CA VAL A 44 6.06 3.47 13.44
C VAL A 44 5.79 1.99 13.69
N LEU A 45 4.78 1.42 13.06
CA LEU A 45 4.41 0.02 13.23
C LEU A 45 5.51 -0.93 12.74
N SER A 46 6.21 -0.59 11.66
CA SER A 46 7.32 -1.40 11.14
C SER A 46 8.49 -1.47 12.13
N ALA A 47 8.76 -0.41 12.88
CA ALA A 47 9.79 -0.44 13.93
C ALA A 47 9.43 -1.46 15.04
N PHE A 48 8.17 -1.49 15.48
CA PHE A 48 7.70 -2.50 16.45
C PHE A 48 7.71 -3.92 15.86
N ALA A 49 7.27 -4.07 14.61
CA ALA A 49 7.29 -5.37 13.91
C ALA A 49 8.72 -5.90 13.73
N ALA A 50 9.66 -5.02 13.36
CA ALA A 50 11.08 -5.37 13.22
C ALA A 50 11.72 -5.74 14.56
N ALA A 51 11.42 -4.99 15.63
CA ALA A 51 11.89 -5.31 16.97
C ALA A 51 11.36 -6.67 17.46
N TRP A 52 10.08 -6.98 17.19
CA TRP A 52 9.52 -8.29 17.46
C TRP A 52 10.19 -9.38 16.60
N ALA A 53 10.28 -9.18 15.29
CA ALA A 53 10.88 -10.16 14.38
C ALA A 53 12.36 -10.42 14.68
N SER A 54 13.10 -9.41 15.20
CA SER A 54 14.47 -9.58 15.67
C SER A 54 14.56 -10.52 16.85
N ARG A 55 13.63 -10.45 17.80
CA ARG A 55 13.57 -11.33 18.98
C ARG A 55 13.18 -12.76 18.64
N GLU A 56 12.38 -12.94 17.59
CA GLU A 56 11.95 -14.25 17.09
C GLU A 56 12.90 -14.79 15.98
N GLU A 57 14.03 -14.12 15.73
CA GLU A 57 15.04 -14.46 14.71
C GLU A 57 14.52 -14.45 13.26
N LEU A 58 13.33 -13.89 13.01
CA LEU A 58 12.68 -13.84 11.69
C LEU A 58 13.24 -12.77 10.75
N LEU A 59 13.88 -11.71 11.29
CA LEU A 59 14.41 -10.61 10.46
C LEU A 59 15.38 -11.08 9.39
N ARG A 60 16.27 -12.02 9.74
CA ARG A 60 17.23 -12.58 8.79
C ARG A 60 16.53 -13.34 7.67
N GLU A 61 15.49 -14.11 7.99
CA GLU A 61 14.68 -14.82 7.01
C GLU A 61 13.96 -13.85 6.08
N TRP A 62 13.31 -12.82 6.65
CA TRP A 62 12.59 -11.82 5.87
C TRP A 62 13.47 -11.06 4.89
N PHE A 63 14.70 -10.70 5.30
CA PHE A 63 15.56 -9.81 4.54
C PHE A 63 16.78 -10.49 3.88
N THR A 64 16.86 -11.83 3.88
CA THR A 64 17.93 -12.51 3.15
C THR A 64 17.80 -12.29 1.64
N PRO A 65 18.69 -11.46 1.01
CA PRO A 65 18.58 -11.17 -0.41
C PRO A 65 19.02 -12.39 -1.22
N LYS A 66 18.43 -12.59 -2.38
CA LYS A 66 18.83 -13.62 -3.34
C LYS A 66 18.92 -13.02 -4.74
N TRP A 67 19.75 -13.63 -5.57
CA TRP A 67 19.83 -13.29 -6.98
C TRP A 67 18.42 -13.31 -7.61
N GLY A 68 18.13 -12.28 -8.41
CA GLY A 68 16.87 -12.14 -9.12
C GLY A 68 15.73 -11.54 -8.29
N ASP A 69 15.93 -11.12 -7.04
CA ASP A 69 14.87 -10.46 -6.26
C ASP A 69 14.40 -9.16 -6.91
N PHE A 70 15.33 -8.37 -7.43
CA PHE A 70 15.01 -7.17 -8.19
C PHE A 70 14.19 -7.50 -9.45
N THR A 71 14.65 -8.47 -10.26
CA THR A 71 13.92 -8.89 -11.48
C THR A 71 12.51 -9.38 -11.16
N ARG A 72 12.34 -10.17 -10.09
CA ARG A 72 11.02 -10.63 -9.63
C ARG A 72 10.15 -9.47 -9.18
N GLY A 73 10.71 -8.48 -8.50
CA GLY A 73 10.03 -7.24 -8.15
C GLY A 73 9.55 -6.48 -9.38
N VAL A 74 10.41 -6.30 -10.38
CA VAL A 74 10.05 -5.64 -11.66
C VAL A 74 8.92 -6.39 -12.37
N VAL A 75 8.98 -7.72 -12.44
CA VAL A 75 7.90 -8.54 -13.04
C VAL A 75 6.60 -8.38 -12.25
N GLY A 76 6.66 -8.38 -10.91
CA GLY A 76 5.48 -8.13 -10.06
C GLY A 76 4.90 -6.73 -10.28
N THR A 77 5.74 -5.71 -10.42
CA THR A 77 5.34 -4.34 -10.77
C THR A 77 4.63 -4.31 -12.12
N ALA A 78 5.21 -4.92 -13.15
CA ALA A 78 4.64 -4.92 -14.50
C ALA A 78 3.27 -5.61 -14.52
N LEU A 79 3.15 -6.77 -13.84
CA LEU A 79 1.89 -7.48 -13.72
C LEU A 79 0.83 -6.60 -13.04
N LEU A 80 1.17 -6.00 -11.89
CA LEU A 80 0.25 -5.18 -11.13
C LEU A 80 -0.15 -3.91 -11.90
N PHE A 81 0.81 -3.30 -12.62
CA PHE A 81 0.52 -2.14 -13.47
C PHE A 81 -0.45 -2.49 -14.61
N CYS A 82 -0.24 -3.62 -15.29
CA CYS A 82 -1.15 -4.09 -16.33
C CYS A 82 -2.56 -4.36 -15.77
N LEU A 83 -2.66 -4.99 -14.59
CA LEU A 83 -3.94 -5.24 -13.92
C LEU A 83 -4.64 -3.94 -13.52
N ALA A 84 -3.90 -2.99 -12.94
CA ALA A 84 -4.43 -1.68 -12.56
C ALA A 84 -4.88 -0.87 -13.77
N TRP A 85 -4.08 -0.87 -14.84
CA TRP A 85 -4.41 -0.21 -16.10
C TRP A 85 -5.70 -0.80 -16.72
N ALA A 86 -5.78 -2.13 -16.81
CA ALA A 86 -6.96 -2.81 -17.33
C ALA A 86 -8.20 -2.51 -16.46
N PHE A 87 -8.04 -2.59 -15.11
CA PHE A 87 -9.13 -2.28 -14.19
C PHE A 87 -9.65 -0.85 -14.39
N VAL A 88 -8.76 0.15 -14.47
CA VAL A 88 -9.15 1.54 -14.68
C VAL A 88 -9.92 1.71 -15.99
N HIS A 89 -9.42 1.13 -17.10
CA HIS A 89 -10.07 1.24 -18.41
C HIS A 89 -11.44 0.56 -18.47
N LEU A 90 -11.64 -0.51 -17.70
CA LEU A 90 -12.91 -1.25 -17.67
C LEU A 90 -13.91 -0.66 -16.67
N VAL A 91 -13.43 -0.18 -15.52
CA VAL A 91 -14.29 0.21 -14.40
C VAL A 91 -14.48 1.72 -14.32
N ALA A 92 -13.44 2.50 -14.60
CA ALA A 92 -13.46 3.96 -14.52
C ALA A 92 -12.88 4.60 -15.80
N PRO A 93 -13.40 4.27 -17.00
CA PRO A 93 -12.87 4.80 -18.25
C PRO A 93 -13.01 6.32 -18.31
N ILE A 94 -12.11 6.95 -19.07
CA ILE A 94 -12.12 8.39 -19.33
C ILE A 94 -13.49 8.81 -19.88
N GLY A 95 -14.05 9.92 -19.38
CA GLY A 95 -15.39 10.41 -19.71
C GLY A 95 -16.54 9.71 -18.97
N SER A 96 -16.27 8.69 -18.14
CA SER A 96 -17.28 8.08 -17.29
C SER A 96 -17.46 8.86 -15.97
N LYS A 97 -18.62 8.70 -15.32
CA LYS A 97 -18.84 9.25 -13.97
C LYS A 97 -17.83 8.73 -12.94
N ARG A 98 -17.23 7.57 -13.17
CA ARG A 98 -16.26 6.95 -12.26
C ARG A 98 -14.83 7.47 -12.46
N GLU A 99 -14.55 8.20 -13.55
CA GLU A 99 -13.26 8.88 -13.76
C GLU A 99 -12.93 9.81 -12.56
N ILE A 100 -13.95 10.42 -11.95
CA ILE A 100 -13.81 11.27 -10.78
C ILE A 100 -13.09 10.56 -9.61
N TRP A 101 -13.18 9.24 -9.51
CA TRP A 101 -12.49 8.48 -8.47
C TRP A 101 -10.97 8.60 -8.57
N LEU A 102 -10.44 8.58 -9.81
CA LEU A 102 -9.01 8.76 -10.06
C LEU A 102 -8.59 10.21 -9.93
N VAL A 103 -9.38 11.12 -10.49
CA VAL A 103 -9.14 12.57 -10.41
C VAL A 103 -9.00 13.01 -8.96
N THR A 104 -9.96 12.63 -8.10
CA THR A 104 -9.93 12.98 -6.68
C THR A 104 -8.74 12.33 -5.96
N LEU A 105 -8.41 11.08 -6.28
CA LEU A 105 -7.27 10.38 -5.68
C LEU A 105 -5.94 11.08 -6.00
N TYR A 106 -5.70 11.36 -7.28
CA TYR A 106 -4.47 12.04 -7.72
C TYR A 106 -4.40 13.48 -7.22
N GLY A 107 -5.53 14.17 -7.15
CA GLY A 107 -5.62 15.52 -6.58
C GLY A 107 -5.19 15.59 -5.10
N GLN A 108 -5.36 14.50 -4.34
CA GLN A 108 -4.89 14.44 -2.94
C GLN A 108 -3.37 14.22 -2.84
N ILE A 109 -2.77 13.46 -3.77
CA ILE A 109 -1.32 13.20 -3.76
C ILE A 109 -0.53 14.49 -4.00
N GLY A 110 -0.98 15.34 -4.93
CA GLY A 110 -0.39 16.65 -5.18
C GLY A 110 -0.17 16.95 -6.65
N ASP A 111 0.31 18.17 -6.93
CA ASP A 111 0.64 18.64 -8.27
C ASP A 111 1.82 17.82 -8.85
N PRO A 112 1.66 17.19 -10.04
CA PRO A 112 2.73 16.42 -10.68
C PRO A 112 4.03 17.18 -10.89
N HIS A 113 3.96 18.48 -11.22
CA HIS A 113 5.16 19.31 -11.42
C HIS A 113 5.94 19.50 -10.11
N LEU A 114 5.24 19.73 -9.00
CA LEU A 114 5.86 19.84 -7.67
C LEU A 114 6.45 18.51 -7.21
N LEU A 115 5.75 17.40 -7.45
CA LEU A 115 6.27 16.07 -7.15
C LEU A 115 7.54 15.77 -7.96
N GLN A 116 7.57 16.11 -9.24
CA GLN A 116 8.76 15.92 -10.10
C GLN A 116 9.93 16.80 -9.67
N ALA A 117 9.68 18.05 -9.23
CA ALA A 117 10.73 18.92 -8.70
C ALA A 117 11.43 18.34 -7.46
N HIS A 118 10.74 17.46 -6.72
CA HIS A 118 11.25 16.79 -5.53
C HIS A 118 11.40 15.27 -5.71
N ALA A 119 11.55 14.80 -6.95
CA ALA A 119 11.54 13.37 -7.30
C ALA A 119 12.44 12.47 -6.42
N PRO A 120 13.69 12.82 -6.08
CA PRO A 120 14.51 11.97 -5.21
C PRO A 120 13.94 11.80 -3.80
N ALA A 121 13.39 12.87 -3.21
CA ALA A 121 12.78 12.83 -1.88
C ALA A 121 11.48 12.01 -1.89
N ILE A 122 10.67 12.18 -2.92
CA ILE A 122 9.43 11.39 -3.11
C ILE A 122 9.76 9.92 -3.32
N ALA A 123 10.77 9.59 -4.14
CA ALA A 123 11.21 8.21 -4.34
C ALA A 123 11.68 7.56 -3.04
N ALA A 124 12.49 8.28 -2.24
CA ALA A 124 12.94 7.80 -0.94
C ALA A 124 11.75 7.58 0.02
N THR A 125 10.78 8.49 0.02
CA THR A 125 9.57 8.37 0.85
C THR A 125 8.74 7.16 0.43
N ILE A 126 8.47 6.97 -0.85
CA ILE A 126 7.74 5.82 -1.38
C ILE A 126 8.47 4.52 -1.01
N ALA A 127 9.78 4.44 -1.23
CA ALA A 127 10.56 3.25 -0.89
C ALA A 127 10.54 2.94 0.61
N ALA A 128 10.63 3.95 1.46
CA ALA A 128 10.58 3.78 2.92
C ALA A 128 9.19 3.32 3.38
N VAL A 129 8.11 3.94 2.87
CA VAL A 129 6.73 3.58 3.22
C VAL A 129 6.39 2.18 2.71
N ALA A 130 6.69 1.86 1.45
CA ALA A 130 6.47 0.53 0.89
C ALA A 130 7.22 -0.55 1.70
N THR A 131 8.50 -0.30 2.07
CA THR A 131 9.26 -1.22 2.93
C THR A 131 8.59 -1.41 4.28
N ALA A 132 8.15 -0.32 4.91
CA ALA A 132 7.48 -0.36 6.21
C ALA A 132 6.15 -1.15 6.14
N GLU A 133 5.35 -0.93 5.11
CA GLU A 133 4.10 -1.66 4.91
C GLU A 133 4.33 -3.14 4.66
N GLU A 134 5.35 -3.53 3.89
CA GLU A 134 5.70 -4.94 3.68
C GLU A 134 6.12 -5.62 5.00
N ILE A 135 6.91 -4.94 5.84
CA ILE A 135 7.29 -5.44 7.18
C ILE A 135 6.05 -5.66 8.05
N VAL A 136 5.12 -4.70 8.06
CA VAL A 136 3.90 -4.79 8.88
C VAL A 136 2.98 -5.89 8.36
N TRP A 137 2.59 -5.82 7.07
CA TRP A 137 1.50 -6.64 6.54
C TRP A 137 1.96 -8.03 6.09
N ARG A 138 3.08 -8.13 5.34
CA ARG A 138 3.60 -9.40 4.80
C ARG A 138 4.54 -10.10 5.79
N GLY A 139 5.22 -9.29 6.62
CA GLY A 139 6.01 -9.81 7.73
C GLY A 139 5.14 -10.17 8.94
N ALA A 140 4.84 -9.19 9.78
CA ALA A 140 4.25 -9.42 11.10
C ALA A 140 2.78 -9.92 11.05
N VAL A 141 1.87 -9.21 10.36
CA VAL A 141 0.44 -9.58 10.31
C VAL A 141 0.25 -10.95 9.68
N THR A 142 0.95 -11.25 8.57
CA THR A 142 0.89 -12.58 7.95
C THR A 142 1.40 -13.67 8.87
N SER A 143 2.51 -13.44 9.60
CA SER A 143 3.06 -14.41 10.57
C SER A 143 2.08 -14.66 11.71
N PHE A 144 1.47 -13.62 12.27
CA PHE A 144 0.47 -13.77 13.33
C PHE A 144 -0.80 -14.49 12.85
N LEU A 145 -1.25 -14.23 11.65
CA LEU A 145 -2.40 -14.92 11.06
C LEU A 145 -2.09 -16.40 10.78
N ALA A 146 -0.85 -16.72 10.40
CA ALA A 146 -0.45 -18.09 10.09
C ALA A 146 -0.64 -19.03 11.27
N GLU A 147 -0.48 -18.54 12.51
CA GLU A 147 -0.76 -19.32 13.72
C GLU A 147 -2.25 -19.71 13.86
N ARG A 148 -3.18 -18.97 13.24
CA ARG A 148 -4.62 -19.18 13.40
C ARG A 148 -5.28 -19.80 12.20
N VAL A 149 -5.01 -19.29 10.99
CA VAL A 149 -5.66 -19.74 9.75
C VAL A 149 -4.75 -20.62 8.89
N GLY A 150 -3.54 -20.89 9.38
CA GLY A 150 -2.53 -21.68 8.68
C GLY A 150 -1.77 -20.85 7.64
N SER A 151 -0.51 -21.21 7.41
CA SER A 151 0.40 -20.50 6.50
C SER A 151 -0.08 -20.50 5.05
N ARG A 152 -0.96 -21.45 4.67
CA ARG A 152 -1.47 -21.55 3.29
C ARG A 152 -2.36 -20.38 2.91
N THR A 153 -3.15 -19.82 3.83
CA THR A 153 -4.16 -18.79 3.57
C THR A 153 -3.88 -17.45 4.26
N ALA A 154 -2.96 -17.42 5.22
CA ALA A 154 -2.66 -16.22 6.02
C ALA A 154 -2.35 -14.98 5.18
N TRP A 155 -1.61 -15.13 4.08
CA TRP A 155 -1.26 -14.03 3.17
C TRP A 155 -2.49 -13.40 2.51
N ALA A 156 -3.50 -14.19 2.17
CA ALA A 156 -4.74 -13.69 1.56
C ALA A 156 -5.61 -12.97 2.60
N TRP A 157 -5.67 -13.51 3.83
CA TRP A 157 -6.32 -12.82 4.95
C TRP A 157 -5.62 -11.50 5.29
N ALA A 158 -4.28 -11.47 5.29
CA ALA A 158 -3.52 -10.23 5.48
C ALA A 158 -3.81 -9.20 4.38
N ALA A 159 -3.95 -9.63 3.12
CA ALA A 159 -4.35 -8.75 2.01
C ALA A 159 -5.77 -8.19 2.20
N GLY A 160 -6.72 -8.99 2.68
CA GLY A 160 -8.06 -8.53 3.02
C GLY A 160 -8.07 -7.50 4.16
N LEU A 161 -7.31 -7.73 5.22
CA LEU A 161 -7.17 -6.78 6.33
C LEU A 161 -6.45 -5.48 5.89
N TYR A 162 -5.43 -5.60 5.03
CA TYR A 162 -4.78 -4.45 4.42
C TYR A 162 -5.79 -3.60 3.64
N ALA A 163 -6.59 -4.20 2.77
CA ALA A 163 -7.64 -3.50 2.05
C ALA A 163 -8.68 -2.86 2.98
N LEU A 164 -9.06 -3.56 4.04
CA LEU A 164 -10.01 -3.06 5.05
C LEU A 164 -9.49 -1.80 5.74
N SER A 165 -8.17 -1.72 6.01
CA SER A 165 -7.56 -0.53 6.61
C SER A 165 -7.66 0.71 5.72
N TYR A 166 -7.89 0.57 4.41
CA TYR A 166 -8.09 1.69 3.48
C TYR A 166 -9.57 2.06 3.26
N VAL A 167 -10.53 1.31 3.81
CA VAL A 167 -11.95 1.66 3.69
C VAL A 167 -12.28 3.07 4.19
N PRO A 168 -11.67 3.61 5.27
CA PRO A 168 -11.91 4.99 5.71
C PRO A 168 -11.62 6.05 4.66
N THR A 169 -10.71 5.79 3.69
CA THR A 169 -10.42 6.72 2.59
C THR A 169 -11.62 6.96 1.68
N ALA A 170 -12.50 5.97 1.56
CA ALA A 170 -13.72 6.12 0.76
C ALA A 170 -14.64 7.20 1.33
N TRP A 171 -14.57 7.46 2.63
CA TRP A 171 -15.29 8.56 3.30
C TRP A 171 -14.57 9.89 3.16
N SER A 172 -13.27 9.95 3.40
CA SER A 172 -12.51 11.20 3.28
C SER A 172 -12.55 11.73 1.84
N LEU A 173 -12.41 10.85 0.85
CA LEU A 173 -12.51 11.20 -0.57
C LEU A 173 -13.92 11.65 -1.00
N ARG A 174 -14.96 11.24 -0.29
CA ARG A 174 -16.33 11.73 -0.52
C ARG A 174 -16.44 13.25 -0.34
N ALA A 175 -15.69 13.81 0.60
CA ALA A 175 -15.68 15.25 0.86
C ALA A 175 -15.02 16.07 -0.25
N VAL A 176 -14.20 15.42 -1.10
CA VAL A 176 -13.43 16.07 -2.17
C VAL A 176 -14.13 15.97 -3.52
N GLY A 177 -14.91 14.92 -3.74
CA GLY A 177 -15.59 14.67 -5.01
C GLY A 177 -16.79 15.60 -5.22
N PRO A 178 -16.99 16.19 -6.41
CA PRO A 178 -18.06 17.16 -6.68
C PRO A 178 -19.47 16.59 -6.48
N GLU A 179 -19.65 15.27 -6.58
CA GLU A 179 -20.95 14.60 -6.40
C GLU A 179 -21.10 13.93 -5.02
N GLY A 180 -20.10 14.04 -4.12
CA GLY A 180 -20.16 13.47 -2.77
C GLY A 180 -20.32 11.94 -2.70
N GLY A 181 -19.95 11.23 -3.78
CA GLY A 181 -20.10 9.78 -3.90
C GLY A 181 -18.97 8.99 -3.23
N TRP A 182 -19.23 7.73 -2.90
CA TRP A 182 -18.24 6.79 -2.41
C TRP A 182 -17.13 6.58 -3.43
N ASN A 183 -15.87 6.67 -2.99
CA ASN A 183 -14.70 6.37 -3.81
C ASN A 183 -14.01 5.09 -3.31
N PRO A 184 -14.32 3.92 -3.90
CA PRO A 184 -13.76 2.64 -3.45
C PRO A 184 -12.38 2.34 -4.07
N MET A 185 -11.81 3.25 -4.85
CA MET A 185 -10.61 2.99 -5.66
C MET A 185 -9.45 2.50 -4.81
N LEU A 186 -9.16 3.19 -3.70
CA LEU A 186 -8.01 2.85 -2.86
C LEU A 186 -8.17 1.52 -2.12
N PRO A 187 -9.30 1.19 -1.48
CA PRO A 187 -9.53 -0.15 -0.94
C PRO A 187 -9.39 -1.27 -1.97
N ILE A 188 -9.88 -1.06 -3.20
CA ILE A 188 -9.76 -2.06 -4.29
C ILE A 188 -8.31 -2.18 -4.73
N ALA A 189 -7.59 -1.07 -4.91
CA ALA A 189 -6.18 -1.07 -5.24
C ALA A 189 -5.34 -1.77 -4.14
N ALA A 190 -5.62 -1.48 -2.87
CA ALA A 190 -4.98 -2.13 -1.73
C ALA A 190 -5.23 -3.64 -1.68
N LEU A 191 -6.44 -4.10 -2.04
CA LEU A 191 -6.72 -5.52 -2.16
C LEU A 191 -5.91 -6.17 -3.28
N GLY A 192 -5.90 -5.57 -4.48
CA GLY A 192 -5.16 -6.06 -5.63
C GLY A 192 -3.65 -6.12 -5.36
N GLY A 193 -3.07 -5.02 -4.90
CA GLY A 193 -1.67 -4.94 -4.49
C GLY A 193 -1.36 -5.92 -3.35
N GLY A 194 -2.25 -5.96 -2.34
CA GLY A 194 -2.16 -6.87 -1.21
C GLY A 194 -2.05 -8.34 -1.60
N LEU A 195 -2.85 -8.77 -2.57
CA LEU A 195 -2.82 -10.13 -3.08
C LEU A 195 -1.55 -10.42 -3.90
N VAL A 196 -1.11 -9.49 -4.76
CA VAL A 196 0.12 -9.69 -5.55
C VAL A 196 1.33 -9.74 -4.65
N TRP A 197 1.54 -8.73 -3.80
CA TRP A 197 2.71 -8.66 -2.90
C TRP A 197 2.70 -9.77 -1.85
N GLY A 198 1.52 -10.07 -1.27
CA GLY A 198 1.36 -11.17 -0.33
C GLY A 198 1.63 -12.53 -0.98
N GLY A 199 1.17 -12.74 -2.21
CA GLY A 199 1.49 -13.92 -3.02
C GLY A 199 2.99 -14.04 -3.29
N MET A 200 3.65 -12.92 -3.64
CA MET A 200 5.11 -12.89 -3.84
C MET A 200 5.87 -13.24 -2.56
N ALA A 201 5.54 -12.59 -1.44
CA ALA A 201 6.17 -12.86 -0.15
C ALA A 201 6.01 -14.34 0.24
N ARG A 202 4.82 -14.93 0.01
CA ARG A 202 4.57 -16.34 0.23
C ARG A 202 5.40 -17.26 -0.67
N VAL A 203 5.42 -16.99 -1.99
CA VAL A 203 6.09 -17.87 -2.97
C VAL A 203 7.61 -17.84 -2.78
N PHE A 204 8.15 -16.66 -2.48
CA PHE A 204 9.59 -16.51 -2.32
C PHE A 204 10.08 -16.72 -0.87
N GLY A 205 9.17 -16.76 0.12
CA GLY A 205 9.47 -16.95 1.54
C GLY A 205 10.24 -15.77 2.15
N ARG A 206 10.17 -14.56 1.57
CA ARG A 206 10.91 -13.38 2.02
C ARG A 206 10.34 -12.09 1.41
N LEU A 207 10.70 -10.93 1.97
CA LEU A 207 10.12 -9.63 1.60
C LEU A 207 10.80 -8.89 0.44
N PRO A 208 12.12 -9.02 0.12
CA PRO A 208 12.74 -8.17 -0.89
C PRO A 208 12.03 -8.12 -2.25
N PRO A 209 11.53 -9.23 -2.84
CA PRO A 209 10.79 -9.15 -4.10
C PRO A 209 9.49 -8.33 -3.99
N SER A 210 8.74 -8.48 -2.90
CA SER A 210 7.49 -7.72 -2.72
C SER A 210 7.77 -6.25 -2.39
N ILE A 211 8.80 -5.93 -1.62
CA ILE A 211 9.24 -4.55 -1.36
C ILE A 211 9.59 -3.85 -2.68
N VAL A 212 10.39 -4.48 -3.53
CA VAL A 212 10.76 -3.91 -4.84
C VAL A 212 9.52 -3.72 -5.71
N ALA A 213 8.63 -4.73 -5.76
CA ALA A 213 7.40 -4.63 -6.54
C ALA A 213 6.48 -3.51 -6.06
N HIS A 214 6.34 -3.35 -4.74
CA HIS A 214 5.50 -2.32 -4.12
C HIS A 214 6.07 -0.92 -4.41
N ALA A 215 7.33 -0.68 -4.06
CA ALA A 215 7.98 0.60 -4.25
C ALA A 215 8.00 1.04 -5.72
N LEU A 216 8.32 0.14 -6.64
CA LEU A 216 8.33 0.45 -8.07
C LEU A 216 6.92 0.66 -8.64
N PHE A 217 5.91 -0.07 -8.14
CA PHE A 217 4.53 0.14 -8.56
C PHE A 217 4.03 1.51 -8.13
N ASP A 218 4.20 1.88 -6.87
CA ASP A 218 3.79 3.19 -6.36
C ASP A 218 4.53 4.32 -7.08
N TRP A 219 5.85 4.16 -7.27
CA TRP A 219 6.62 5.10 -8.07
C TRP A 219 6.07 5.23 -9.50
N ALA A 220 5.77 4.11 -10.16
CA ALA A 220 5.27 4.10 -11.52
C ALA A 220 3.93 4.84 -11.63
N VAL A 221 2.96 4.53 -10.76
CA VAL A 221 1.60 5.12 -10.86
C VAL A 221 1.53 6.55 -10.35
N ILE A 222 2.41 6.96 -9.44
CA ILE A 222 2.42 8.33 -8.89
C ILE A 222 3.24 9.27 -9.78
N MET A 223 4.41 8.81 -10.27
CA MET A 223 5.42 9.69 -10.86
C MET A 223 5.59 9.54 -12.38
N MET A 224 5.50 8.29 -12.89
CA MET A 224 5.91 8.01 -14.27
C MET A 224 4.73 7.85 -15.22
N PHE A 225 3.74 7.08 -14.80
CA PHE A 225 2.60 6.67 -15.62
C PHE A 225 1.31 6.78 -14.83
N PRO A 226 0.83 8.01 -14.54
CA PRO A 226 -0.44 8.19 -13.86
C PRO A 226 -1.53 7.40 -14.60
N LEU A 227 -2.29 6.58 -13.86
CA LEU A 227 -3.39 5.79 -14.42
C LEU A 227 -4.54 6.67 -14.90
N TRP A 228 -4.59 7.90 -14.45
CA TRP A 228 -5.43 8.96 -14.97
C TRP A 228 -4.63 9.81 -15.96
N GLY A 229 -5.08 9.86 -17.21
CA GLY A 229 -4.41 10.64 -18.25
C GLY A 229 -4.41 12.11 -17.92
N VAL A 230 -3.22 12.65 -17.59
CA VAL A 230 -3.00 14.09 -17.54
C VAL A 230 -3.15 14.59 -18.97
N ARG A 231 -4.20 15.38 -19.23
CA ARG A 231 -4.35 16.12 -20.49
C ARG A 231 -3.63 17.44 -20.40
#